data_bde785d96d5318b50417cb0e9e7cbf44
#
_entry.id   bde785d96d5318b50417cb0e9e7cbf44
#
_cell.length_a   1.000
_cell.length_b   1.000
_cell.length_c   1.000
_cell.angle_alpha   90.00
_cell.angle_beta   90.00
_cell.angle_gamma   90.00
#
_symmetry.space_group_name_H-M   'P 1'
#
loop_
_entity.id
_entity.type
_entity.pdbx_description
1 polymer ?
#
loop_
_entity_poly.entity_id
_entity_poly.type
_entity_poly.pdbx_seq_one_letter_code
_entity_poly.pdbx_strand_id
1 'polypeptide(L)'
;MKRILIFAVALFCVTACQNREWPAIVMPENAQCFDDPVTNGAADPVLIWNHKSNQWVMYYTQRRANMPNPQGVDWAHGCSVGIATSPDGSEWTYYGVCQGDKMLSNTDPEKRHTWWAPDVFTDENGLFHMFVTYVPNITTDWSGPRDIRHYTSEDGFNWDFQSVLPLEAERCIDPCVKKIGDTWYLWYKNESVGGYTWMAKSPDLYTWEVVGEMTKDVAHEAPYVWEWDGKYWMIVDAWSHYRRIYVSEDGLSGWEFSSEISSFAHPAVYIIQGKPIITGHLHIDGRHSVLLMHELQYADGKFSVKE
;
A
#
# COMPACT_ATOMS: atom_id res chain seq x y z
N MET A 1 -28.44 -30.42 -47.67
CA MET A 1 -27.35 -30.40 -46.64
C MET A 1 -27.31 -29.00 -46.06
N LYS A 2 -27.86 -28.83 -44.82
CA LYS A 2 -27.83 -27.56 -44.11
C LYS A 2 -26.56 -27.51 -43.26
N ARG A 3 -25.69 -26.57 -43.54
CA ARG A 3 -24.48 -26.29 -42.70
C ARG A 3 -24.92 -25.50 -41.51
N ILE A 4 -24.79 -26.08 -40.32
CA ILE A 4 -24.96 -25.39 -39.04
C ILE A 4 -23.63 -24.70 -38.74
N LEU A 5 -23.66 -23.37 -38.73
CA LEU A 5 -22.53 -22.53 -38.24
C LEU A 5 -22.64 -22.51 -36.71
N ILE A 6 -21.69 -23.13 -36.04
CA ILE A 6 -21.55 -23.00 -34.58
C ILE A 6 -20.69 -21.75 -34.32
N PHE A 7 -21.31 -20.68 -33.85
CA PHE A 7 -20.59 -19.57 -33.28
C PHE A 7 -20.09 -19.95 -31.89
N ALA A 8 -18.80 -20.13 -31.76
CA ALA A 8 -18.15 -20.20 -30.44
C ALA A 8 -18.13 -18.78 -29.86
N VAL A 9 -19.00 -18.54 -28.88
CA VAL A 9 -18.91 -17.37 -28.03
C VAL A 9 -17.75 -17.63 -27.08
N ALA A 10 -16.62 -16.98 -27.30
CA ALA A 10 -15.54 -16.93 -26.33
C ALA A 10 -16.04 -16.11 -25.15
N LEU A 11 -16.38 -16.78 -24.07
CA LEU A 11 -16.66 -16.15 -22.80
C LEU A 11 -15.30 -15.67 -22.25
N PHE A 12 -15.00 -14.40 -22.42
CA PHE A 12 -13.92 -13.77 -21.69
C PHE A 12 -14.38 -13.71 -20.22
N CYS A 13 -13.96 -14.66 -19.43
CA CYS A 13 -13.96 -14.52 -17.98
C CYS A 13 -12.93 -13.42 -17.66
N VAL A 14 -13.41 -12.19 -17.52
CA VAL A 14 -12.65 -11.15 -16.86
C VAL A 14 -12.56 -11.59 -15.40
N THR A 15 -11.41 -12.14 -15.03
CA THR A 15 -11.11 -12.44 -13.62
C THR A 15 -10.90 -11.14 -12.88
N ALA A 16 -12.00 -10.53 -12.45
CA ALA A 16 -11.99 -9.44 -11.51
C ALA A 16 -11.60 -9.96 -10.11
N CYS A 17 -10.34 -10.23 -9.90
CA CYS A 17 -9.77 -10.40 -8.57
C CYS A 17 -9.16 -9.07 -8.15
N GLN A 18 -9.97 -8.19 -7.61
CA GLN A 18 -9.64 -7.20 -6.58
C GLN A 18 -10.80 -6.26 -6.26
N ASN A 19 -11.90 -6.27 -7.00
CA ASN A 19 -13.01 -5.39 -6.70
C ASN A 19 -14.32 -6.16 -6.77
N ARG A 20 -14.80 -6.74 -5.66
CA ARG A 20 -16.22 -6.54 -5.40
C ARG A 20 -16.39 -5.03 -5.52
N GLU A 21 -17.29 -4.58 -6.39
CA GLU A 21 -17.46 -3.16 -6.70
C GLU A 21 -17.47 -2.35 -5.41
N TRP A 22 -16.37 -1.68 -5.14
CA TRP A 22 -16.32 -0.74 -4.03
C TRP A 22 -17.36 0.35 -4.30
N PRO A 23 -18.08 0.85 -3.29
CA PRO A 23 -18.98 1.95 -3.49
C PRO A 23 -18.26 3.18 -4.04
N ALA A 24 -18.99 4.13 -4.56
CA ALA A 24 -18.42 5.41 -4.93
C ALA A 24 -17.75 6.05 -3.69
N ILE A 25 -16.62 6.68 -3.90
CA ILE A 25 -15.97 7.49 -2.88
C ILE A 25 -16.21 8.96 -3.17
N VAL A 26 -16.56 9.71 -2.14
CA VAL A 26 -16.65 11.17 -2.22
C VAL A 26 -15.27 11.74 -1.91
N MET A 27 -14.75 12.54 -2.83
CA MET A 27 -13.45 13.18 -2.59
C MET A 27 -13.56 14.26 -1.51
N PRO A 28 -12.56 14.37 -0.63
CA PRO A 28 -12.52 15.47 0.33
C PRO A 28 -12.47 16.82 -0.38
N GLU A 29 -12.94 17.87 0.27
CA GLU A 29 -12.94 19.24 -0.28
C GLU A 29 -11.51 19.72 -0.60
N ASN A 30 -10.56 19.31 0.21
CA ASN A 30 -9.13 19.58 0.01
C ASN A 30 -8.38 18.24 -0.13
N ALA A 31 -7.27 18.23 -0.85
CA ALA A 31 -6.42 17.03 -0.98
C ALA A 31 -5.95 16.49 0.37
N GLN A 32 -5.71 17.36 1.37
CA GLN A 32 -5.45 16.95 2.74
C GLN A 32 -6.75 16.38 3.35
N CYS A 33 -6.81 15.08 3.50
CA CYS A 33 -8.02 14.39 3.95
C CYS A 33 -8.00 13.99 5.44
N PHE A 34 -6.80 13.84 6.04
CA PHE A 34 -6.71 13.42 7.44
C PHE A 34 -5.41 13.90 8.10
N ASP A 35 -5.53 14.34 9.35
CA ASP A 35 -4.44 14.64 10.28
C ASP A 35 -4.61 13.79 11.54
N ASP A 36 -3.56 13.07 11.95
CA ASP A 36 -3.63 12.21 13.12
C ASP A 36 -3.66 13.03 14.42
N PRO A 37 -4.78 13.03 15.15
CA PRO A 37 -4.93 13.88 16.33
C PRO A 37 -4.10 13.40 17.54
N VAL A 38 -3.49 12.21 17.45
CA VAL A 38 -2.75 11.60 18.58
C VAL A 38 -1.25 11.82 18.42
N THR A 39 -0.71 11.66 17.22
CA THR A 39 0.73 11.68 17.00
C THR A 39 1.22 12.73 16.02
N ASN A 40 0.33 13.39 15.25
CA ASN A 40 0.64 14.30 14.16
C ASN A 40 1.53 13.66 13.07
N GLY A 41 1.51 12.35 12.95
CA GLY A 41 2.48 11.61 12.14
C GLY A 41 1.84 10.57 11.23
N ALA A 42 0.69 10.88 10.61
CA ALA A 42 0.06 9.99 9.63
C ALA A 42 0.89 9.93 8.36
N ALA A 43 1.28 8.71 7.95
CA ALA A 43 2.12 8.47 6.78
C ALA A 43 1.80 7.13 6.12
N ASP A 44 2.24 6.93 4.88
CA ASP A 44 2.20 5.65 4.16
C ASP A 44 0.79 5.02 4.12
N PRO A 45 -0.24 5.74 3.62
CA PRO A 45 -1.63 5.28 3.69
C PRO A 45 -1.96 4.22 2.66
N VAL A 46 -2.81 3.27 3.06
CA VAL A 46 -3.53 2.35 2.17
C VAL A 46 -5.03 2.45 2.42
N LEU A 47 -5.81 2.45 1.33
CA LEU A 47 -7.27 2.63 1.34
C LEU A 47 -7.99 1.33 1.01
N ILE A 48 -9.07 1.02 1.74
CA ILE A 48 -9.93 -0.12 1.45
C ILE A 48 -11.39 0.20 1.79
N TRP A 49 -12.34 -0.43 1.07
CA TRP A 49 -13.72 -0.53 1.52
C TRP A 49 -13.87 -1.72 2.48
N ASN A 50 -14.18 -1.46 3.73
CA ASN A 50 -14.47 -2.51 4.68
C ASN A 50 -15.95 -2.92 4.59
N HIS A 51 -16.21 -4.03 3.89
CA HIS A 51 -17.55 -4.56 3.64
C HIS A 51 -18.23 -5.13 4.90
N LYS A 52 -17.50 -5.34 6.00
CA LYS A 52 -18.05 -5.81 7.27
C LYS A 52 -18.65 -4.65 8.08
N SER A 53 -17.97 -3.52 8.09
CA SER A 53 -18.40 -2.33 8.81
C SER A 53 -19.12 -1.30 7.92
N ASN A 54 -19.17 -1.55 6.58
CA ASN A 54 -19.75 -0.65 5.58
C ASN A 54 -19.21 0.76 5.65
N GLN A 55 -17.88 0.88 5.63
CA GLN A 55 -17.19 2.17 5.63
C GLN A 55 -15.84 2.07 4.91
N TRP A 56 -15.35 3.19 4.45
CA TRP A 56 -13.98 3.35 4.00
C TRP A 56 -13.04 3.31 5.19
N VAL A 57 -11.92 2.62 5.03
CA VAL A 57 -10.87 2.53 6.03
C VAL A 57 -9.55 2.90 5.39
N MET A 58 -8.79 3.75 6.04
CA MET A 58 -7.43 4.09 5.70
C MET A 58 -6.52 3.59 6.83
N TYR A 59 -5.63 2.65 6.50
CA TYR A 59 -4.56 2.23 7.40
C TYR A 59 -3.31 3.03 7.06
N TYR A 60 -2.53 3.36 8.07
CA TYR A 60 -1.36 4.20 7.88
C TYR A 60 -0.28 3.95 8.94
N THR A 61 0.96 4.28 8.64
CA THR A 61 2.02 4.33 9.64
C THR A 61 1.75 5.48 10.60
N GLN A 62 1.52 5.19 11.87
CA GLN A 62 1.30 6.19 12.90
C GLN A 62 2.64 6.62 13.51
N ARG A 63 3.40 7.48 12.81
CA ARG A 63 4.70 8.00 13.27
C ARG A 63 4.50 8.87 14.51
N ARG A 64 5.45 8.86 15.44
CA ARG A 64 5.40 9.65 16.68
C ARG A 64 5.94 11.06 16.49
N ALA A 65 5.38 11.82 15.54
CA ALA A 65 5.87 13.12 15.10
C ALA A 65 5.91 14.18 16.22
N ASN A 66 4.96 14.11 17.16
CA ASN A 66 4.88 14.99 18.33
C ASN A 66 5.75 14.53 19.51
N MET A 67 6.56 13.49 19.36
CA MET A 67 7.47 13.00 20.39
C MET A 67 8.43 14.12 20.83
N PRO A 68 8.55 14.42 22.12
CA PRO A 68 9.47 15.41 22.62
C PRO A 68 10.93 14.91 22.53
N ASN A 69 11.85 15.81 22.15
CA ASN A 69 13.30 15.56 22.14
C ASN A 69 13.74 14.25 21.46
N PRO A 70 13.32 14.00 20.21
CA PRO A 70 13.68 12.78 19.51
C PRO A 70 15.20 12.72 19.28
N GLN A 71 15.72 11.49 19.26
CA GLN A 71 17.10 11.21 18.94
C GLN A 71 17.16 10.61 17.52
N GLY A 72 17.75 11.38 16.59
CA GLY A 72 17.79 10.95 15.19
C GLY A 72 16.39 10.71 14.62
N VAL A 73 16.11 9.48 14.21
CA VAL A 73 14.82 9.07 13.61
C VAL A 73 13.96 8.20 14.51
N ASP A 74 14.23 8.17 15.82
CA ASP A 74 13.46 7.34 16.77
C ASP A 74 11.96 7.70 16.81
N TRP A 75 11.59 8.90 16.39
CA TRP A 75 10.19 9.32 16.22
C TRP A 75 9.44 8.55 15.12
N ALA A 76 10.17 8.03 14.12
CA ALA A 76 9.63 7.19 13.06
C ALA A 76 9.59 5.70 13.45
N HIS A 77 10.19 5.34 14.57
CA HIS A 77 10.16 4.01 15.15
C HIS A 77 9.15 3.91 16.29
N GLY A 78 8.85 2.70 16.76
CA GLY A 78 7.82 2.44 17.76
C GLY A 78 6.43 2.85 17.28
N CYS A 79 6.18 2.77 15.97
CA CYS A 79 4.93 3.13 15.33
C CYS A 79 3.96 1.96 15.30
N SER A 80 2.68 2.24 15.51
CA SER A 80 1.57 1.31 15.23
C SER A 80 1.07 1.52 13.80
N VAL A 81 0.23 0.62 13.31
CA VAL A 81 -0.64 0.89 12.18
C VAL A 81 -1.87 1.61 12.69
N GLY A 82 -2.01 2.90 12.32
CA GLY A 82 -3.16 3.73 12.63
C GLY A 82 -4.33 3.42 11.72
N ILE A 83 -5.53 3.75 12.16
CA ILE A 83 -6.78 3.56 11.43
C ILE A 83 -7.57 4.87 11.43
N ALA A 84 -7.91 5.35 10.24
CA ALA A 84 -8.92 6.37 10.04
C ALA A 84 -10.10 5.78 9.25
N THR A 85 -11.33 6.22 9.55
CA THR A 85 -12.54 5.71 8.90
C THR A 85 -13.39 6.84 8.36
N SER A 86 -14.14 6.54 7.30
CA SER A 86 -15.09 7.46 6.69
C SER A 86 -16.32 6.70 6.17
N PRO A 87 -17.54 7.18 6.34
CA PRO A 87 -18.70 6.55 5.76
C PRO A 87 -18.75 6.65 4.23
N ASP A 88 -18.19 7.71 3.64
CA ASP A 88 -18.29 8.00 2.21
C ASP A 88 -16.98 8.47 1.56
N GLY A 89 -15.93 8.79 2.34
CA GLY A 89 -14.64 9.29 1.87
C GLY A 89 -14.43 10.80 2.01
N SER A 90 -15.49 11.58 2.24
CA SER A 90 -15.40 13.06 2.31
C SER A 90 -14.74 13.56 3.57
N GLU A 91 -15.04 12.95 4.70
CA GLU A 91 -14.48 13.28 6.02
C GLU A 91 -13.95 12.04 6.70
N TRP A 92 -12.77 12.15 7.31
CA TRP A 92 -12.07 11.05 7.96
C TRP A 92 -11.93 11.27 9.45
N THR A 93 -12.20 10.22 10.22
CA THR A 93 -12.16 10.26 11.68
C THR A 93 -11.15 9.22 12.17
N TYR A 94 -10.33 9.60 13.14
CA TYR A 94 -9.44 8.67 13.83
C TYR A 94 -10.25 7.59 14.57
N TYR A 95 -9.98 6.34 14.23
CA TYR A 95 -10.63 5.19 14.86
C TYR A 95 -9.80 4.62 16.01
N GLY A 96 -8.48 4.54 15.81
CA GLY A 96 -7.55 3.89 16.73
C GLY A 96 -6.35 3.32 16.01
N VAL A 97 -5.81 2.23 16.55
CA VAL A 97 -4.73 1.46 15.91
C VAL A 97 -5.15 0.01 15.77
N CYS A 98 -4.55 -0.70 14.80
CA CYS A 98 -4.73 -2.12 14.63
C CYS A 98 -4.42 -2.88 15.92
N GLN A 99 -5.27 -3.84 16.28
CA GLN A 99 -5.16 -4.69 17.45
C GLN A 99 -4.88 -6.13 17.03
N GLY A 100 -4.47 -6.99 17.95
CA GLY A 100 -4.33 -8.41 17.69
C GLY A 100 -3.03 -9.02 18.22
N ASP A 101 -2.88 -10.33 17.99
CA ASP A 101 -1.71 -11.08 18.44
C ASP A 101 -0.45 -10.61 17.71
N LYS A 102 0.60 -10.29 18.45
CA LYS A 102 1.89 -9.80 17.93
C LYS A 102 1.83 -8.51 17.09
N MET A 103 0.67 -7.90 16.95
CA MET A 103 0.50 -6.56 16.40
C MET A 103 0.10 -5.65 17.57
N LEU A 104 0.95 -5.56 18.54
CA LEU A 104 0.65 -4.83 19.75
C LEU A 104 0.57 -3.35 19.44
N SER A 105 -0.54 -2.75 19.83
CA SER A 105 -0.53 -1.33 20.15
C SER A 105 0.69 -1.12 21.05
N ASN A 106 1.59 -0.24 20.64
CA ASN A 106 2.86 0.01 21.35
C ASN A 106 2.63 0.64 22.75
N THR A 107 1.92 -0.07 23.62
CA THR A 107 1.54 0.39 24.95
C THR A 107 2.66 0.22 25.97
N ASP A 108 3.62 -0.70 25.71
CA ASP A 108 4.81 -0.85 26.54
C ASP A 108 6.00 -0.08 25.92
N PRO A 109 6.41 1.07 26.52
CA PRO A 109 7.49 1.88 25.96
C PRO A 109 8.84 1.15 25.83
N GLU A 110 9.06 0.09 26.64
CA GLU A 110 10.32 -0.66 26.66
C GLU A 110 10.36 -1.80 25.62
N LYS A 111 9.19 -2.17 25.11
CA LYS A 111 9.04 -3.28 24.14
C LYS A 111 8.44 -2.85 22.83
N ARG A 112 8.52 -1.57 22.50
CA ARG A 112 7.98 -1.07 21.24
C ARG A 112 8.71 -1.64 20.05
N HIS A 113 7.92 -2.13 19.13
CA HIS A 113 8.33 -2.48 17.77
C HIS A 113 7.73 -1.49 16.79
N THR A 114 8.10 -1.60 15.55
CA THR A 114 7.68 -0.66 14.50
C THR A 114 6.94 -1.42 13.42
N TRP A 115 5.79 -0.91 12.99
CA TRP A 115 5.11 -1.33 11.79
C TRP A 115 5.00 -0.14 10.84
N TRP A 116 5.53 -0.31 9.62
CA TRP A 116 5.50 0.70 8.57
C TRP A 116 4.76 0.20 7.35
N ALA A 117 4.14 1.14 6.62
CA ALA A 117 3.64 0.97 5.27
C ALA A 117 2.85 -0.33 5.08
N PRO A 118 1.66 -0.45 5.65
CA PRO A 118 0.81 -1.61 5.42
C PRO A 118 0.30 -1.61 3.98
N ASP A 119 0.17 -2.80 3.37
CA ASP A 119 -0.74 -3.05 2.25
C ASP A 119 -1.88 -3.93 2.73
N VAL A 120 -3.11 -3.54 2.46
CA VAL A 120 -4.31 -4.24 2.95
C VAL A 120 -5.27 -4.48 1.79
N PHE A 121 -5.78 -5.69 1.68
CA PHE A 121 -6.81 -6.07 0.73
C PHE A 121 -7.74 -7.14 1.29
N THR A 122 -8.83 -7.42 0.57
CA THR A 122 -9.77 -8.49 0.91
C THR A 122 -9.68 -9.57 -0.15
N ASP A 123 -9.58 -10.84 0.26
CA ASP A 123 -9.61 -11.98 -0.65
C ASP A 123 -11.03 -12.26 -1.18
N GLU A 124 -11.16 -13.26 -2.04
CA GLU A 124 -12.43 -13.68 -2.64
C GLU A 124 -13.45 -14.23 -1.62
N ASN A 125 -12.97 -14.69 -0.45
CA ASN A 125 -13.81 -15.17 0.65
C ASN A 125 -14.24 -14.05 1.60
N GLY A 126 -13.69 -12.85 1.45
CA GLY A 126 -13.97 -11.71 2.30
C GLY A 126 -13.08 -11.64 3.54
N LEU A 127 -12.00 -12.42 3.60
CA LEU A 127 -10.97 -12.31 4.63
C LEU A 127 -10.04 -11.14 4.29
N PHE A 128 -9.75 -10.31 5.28
CA PHE A 128 -8.77 -9.24 5.14
C PHE A 128 -7.35 -9.79 5.32
N HIS A 129 -6.46 -9.37 4.45
CA HIS A 129 -5.03 -9.63 4.52
C HIS A 129 -4.27 -8.31 4.67
N MET A 130 -3.29 -8.28 5.56
CA MET A 130 -2.34 -7.17 5.70
C MET A 130 -0.92 -7.72 5.54
N PHE A 131 -0.17 -7.10 4.65
CA PHE A 131 1.27 -7.23 4.56
C PHE A 131 1.88 -5.94 5.06
N VAL A 132 2.82 -6.01 5.98
CA VAL A 132 3.35 -4.81 6.64
C VAL A 132 4.81 -4.97 7.00
N THR A 133 5.59 -3.92 6.85
CA THR A 133 6.97 -3.88 7.28
C THR A 133 7.04 -3.92 8.81
N TYR A 134 7.88 -4.79 9.34
CA TYR A 134 8.18 -4.88 10.75
C TYR A 134 9.66 -4.58 11.01
N VAL A 135 9.91 -3.71 12.01
CA VAL A 135 11.26 -3.40 12.50
C VAL A 135 11.32 -3.70 13.99
N PRO A 136 12.22 -4.57 14.45
CA PRO A 136 12.36 -4.85 15.86
C PRO A 136 12.97 -3.64 16.58
N ASN A 137 12.41 -3.33 17.76
CA ASN A 137 12.88 -2.26 18.63
C ASN A 137 12.77 -0.83 18.03
N ILE A 138 13.34 0.12 18.74
CA ILE A 138 13.47 1.52 18.34
C ILE A 138 14.94 1.79 18.10
N THR A 139 15.26 2.34 16.93
CA THR A 139 16.60 2.80 16.57
C THR A 139 16.61 4.30 16.33
N THR A 140 17.79 4.92 16.43
CA THR A 140 17.98 6.36 16.19
C THR A 140 18.42 6.68 14.76
N ASP A 141 18.56 5.66 13.94
CA ASP A 141 18.93 5.73 12.52
C ASP A 141 18.07 4.76 11.69
N TRP A 142 18.26 4.77 10.37
CA TRP A 142 17.58 3.89 9.43
C TRP A 142 18.25 2.53 9.25
N SER A 143 19.15 2.13 10.14
CA SER A 143 19.80 0.84 10.12
C SER A 143 18.97 -0.27 10.79
N GLY A 144 19.46 -1.48 10.74
CA GLY A 144 18.88 -2.64 11.41
C GLY A 144 18.02 -3.51 10.50
N PRO A 145 17.73 -4.73 10.94
CA PRO A 145 16.94 -5.69 10.19
C PRO A 145 15.48 -5.26 10.14
N ARG A 146 14.82 -5.64 9.06
CA ARG A 146 13.38 -5.44 8.86
C ARG A 146 12.82 -6.47 7.91
N ASP A 147 11.66 -6.98 8.23
CA ASP A 147 10.99 -8.00 7.46
C ASP A 147 9.58 -7.56 7.07
N ILE A 148 8.97 -8.28 6.13
CA ILE A 148 7.57 -8.13 5.79
C ILE A 148 6.79 -9.26 6.47
N ARG A 149 5.71 -8.90 7.16
CA ARG A 149 4.84 -9.82 7.89
C ARG A 149 3.45 -9.85 7.31
N HIS A 150 2.88 -11.04 7.33
CA HIS A 150 1.51 -11.31 6.91
C HIS A 150 0.61 -11.47 8.12
N TYR A 151 -0.52 -10.79 8.11
CA TYR A 151 -1.62 -10.88 9.07
C TYR A 151 -2.94 -11.08 8.34
N THR A 152 -3.92 -11.67 9.02
CA THR A 152 -5.31 -11.79 8.54
C THR A 152 -6.29 -11.24 9.55
N SER A 153 -7.49 -10.85 9.09
CA SER A 153 -8.55 -10.31 9.95
C SER A 153 -9.93 -10.62 9.40
N GLU A 154 -10.86 -10.95 10.27
CA GLU A 154 -12.28 -11.13 9.93
C GLU A 154 -13.05 -9.80 9.89
N ASP A 155 -12.55 -8.75 10.56
CA ASP A 155 -13.23 -7.48 10.72
C ASP A 155 -12.47 -6.26 10.17
N GLY A 156 -11.16 -6.42 9.87
CA GLY A 156 -10.26 -5.35 9.45
C GLY A 156 -9.69 -4.50 10.61
N PHE A 157 -9.99 -4.84 11.86
CA PHE A 157 -9.52 -4.09 13.03
C PHE A 157 -8.67 -4.93 13.98
N ASN A 158 -9.01 -6.22 14.13
CA ASN A 158 -8.29 -7.19 14.92
C ASN A 158 -7.55 -8.17 14.01
N TRP A 159 -6.24 -8.30 14.20
CA TRP A 159 -5.36 -8.97 13.27
C TRP A 159 -4.62 -10.15 13.89
N ASP A 160 -4.63 -11.28 13.20
CA ASP A 160 -3.96 -12.50 13.59
C ASP A 160 -2.69 -12.69 12.76
N PHE A 161 -1.55 -12.84 13.44
CA PHE A 161 -0.27 -13.07 12.80
C PHE A 161 -0.24 -14.43 12.08
N GLN A 162 0.18 -14.42 10.82
CA GLN A 162 0.29 -15.61 9.98
C GLN A 162 1.74 -16.05 9.79
N SER A 163 2.60 -15.18 9.22
CA SER A 163 3.96 -15.54 8.88
C SER A 163 4.88 -14.32 8.75
N VAL A 164 6.19 -14.59 8.79
CA VAL A 164 7.23 -13.71 8.24
C VAL A 164 7.53 -14.19 6.83
N LEU A 165 7.57 -13.29 5.86
CA LEU A 165 7.81 -13.67 4.47
C LEU A 165 9.29 -14.09 4.26
N PRO A 166 9.56 -15.21 3.58
CA PRO A 166 10.91 -15.70 3.33
C PRO A 166 11.53 -15.01 2.09
N LEU A 167 11.81 -13.71 2.18
CA LEU A 167 12.26 -12.90 1.04
C LEU A 167 13.78 -12.93 0.82
N GLU A 168 14.51 -13.80 1.53
CA GLU A 168 15.97 -14.02 1.38
C GLU A 168 16.82 -12.73 1.51
N ALA A 169 16.32 -11.74 2.21
CA ALA A 169 16.98 -10.47 2.42
C ALA A 169 16.73 -9.94 3.85
N GLU A 170 17.73 -9.32 4.45
CA GLU A 170 17.65 -8.83 5.84
C GLU A 170 16.87 -7.53 5.99
N ARG A 171 16.61 -6.83 4.86
CA ARG A 171 16.00 -5.50 4.88
C ARG A 171 15.02 -5.34 3.72
N CYS A 172 13.77 -5.74 3.98
CA CYS A 172 12.65 -5.60 3.05
C CYS A 172 11.57 -4.72 3.64
N ILE A 173 11.06 -3.76 2.85
CA ILE A 173 10.02 -2.83 3.26
C ILE A 173 8.98 -2.61 2.14
N ASP A 174 7.90 -1.93 2.49
CA ASP A 174 6.90 -1.36 1.59
C ASP A 174 6.26 -2.40 0.66
N PRO A 175 5.52 -3.37 1.23
CA PRO A 175 4.84 -4.38 0.45
C PRO A 175 3.69 -3.81 -0.36
N CYS A 176 3.51 -4.30 -1.59
CA CYS A 176 2.31 -4.17 -2.40
C CYS A 176 1.95 -5.53 -2.99
N VAL A 177 0.79 -6.08 -2.63
CA VAL A 177 0.36 -7.42 -3.04
C VAL A 177 -0.82 -7.34 -3.99
N LYS A 178 -0.71 -7.98 -5.16
CA LYS A 178 -1.78 -8.08 -6.14
C LYS A 178 -1.89 -9.49 -6.70
N LYS A 179 -3.09 -9.89 -7.12
CA LYS A 179 -3.32 -11.14 -7.84
C LYS A 179 -3.34 -10.85 -9.34
N ILE A 180 -2.51 -11.57 -10.11
CA ILE A 180 -2.53 -11.53 -11.57
C ILE A 180 -2.77 -12.96 -12.05
N GLY A 181 -3.88 -13.19 -12.73
CA GLY A 181 -4.35 -14.56 -13.01
C GLY A 181 -4.62 -15.33 -11.72
N ASP A 182 -4.05 -16.52 -11.60
CA ASP A 182 -4.22 -17.38 -10.41
C ASP A 182 -3.06 -17.23 -9.41
N THR A 183 -2.13 -16.29 -9.63
CA THR A 183 -0.91 -16.14 -8.83
C THR A 183 -0.92 -14.79 -8.11
N TRP A 184 -0.52 -14.81 -6.85
CA TRP A 184 -0.27 -13.61 -6.07
C TRP A 184 1.15 -13.13 -6.29
N TYR A 185 1.32 -11.83 -6.41
CA TYR A 185 2.61 -11.16 -6.57
C TYR A 185 2.77 -10.10 -5.48
N LEU A 186 3.99 -10.04 -4.94
CA LEU A 186 4.41 -9.03 -3.97
C LEU A 186 5.51 -8.20 -4.61
N TRP A 187 5.29 -6.90 -4.76
CA TRP A 187 6.35 -5.93 -5.02
C TRP A 187 6.78 -5.32 -3.70
N TYR A 188 8.07 -5.15 -3.51
CA TYR A 188 8.63 -4.61 -2.26
C TYR A 188 9.97 -3.95 -2.53
N LYS A 189 10.39 -3.03 -1.64
CA LYS A 189 11.74 -2.48 -1.67
C LYS A 189 12.71 -3.43 -0.98
N ASN A 190 13.77 -3.83 -1.67
CA ASN A 190 14.88 -4.56 -1.09
C ASN A 190 16.05 -3.62 -0.80
N GLU A 191 16.21 -3.24 0.45
CA GLU A 191 17.29 -2.34 0.88
C GLU A 191 18.65 -3.04 1.09
N SER A 192 18.68 -4.36 1.07
CA SER A 192 19.93 -5.14 1.12
C SER A 192 20.72 -5.04 -0.18
N VAL A 193 20.04 -4.73 -1.29
CA VAL A 193 20.63 -4.61 -2.63
C VAL A 193 20.08 -3.38 -3.37
N GLY A 194 20.73 -2.24 -3.20
CA GLY A 194 20.51 -1.04 -4.01
C GLY A 194 19.26 -0.21 -3.70
N GLY A 195 18.29 -0.71 -2.93
CA GLY A 195 17.05 0.02 -2.62
C GLY A 195 16.12 0.17 -3.84
N TYR A 196 15.89 -0.93 -4.56
CA TYR A 196 15.02 -1.01 -5.74
C TYR A 196 13.80 -1.90 -5.49
N THR A 197 12.82 -1.84 -6.41
CA THR A 197 11.68 -2.76 -6.37
C THR A 197 12.09 -4.16 -6.79
N TRP A 198 11.80 -5.11 -5.92
CA TRP A 198 11.88 -6.54 -6.14
C TRP A 198 10.49 -7.15 -6.19
N MET A 199 10.40 -8.36 -6.72
CA MET A 199 9.15 -9.11 -6.79
C MET A 199 9.33 -10.52 -6.22
N ALA A 200 8.29 -10.97 -5.51
CA ALA A 200 8.08 -12.36 -5.15
C ALA A 200 6.70 -12.82 -5.62
N LYS A 201 6.49 -14.12 -5.75
CA LYS A 201 5.21 -14.71 -6.16
C LYS A 201 4.75 -15.80 -5.18
N SER A 202 3.44 -16.02 -5.11
CA SER A 202 2.83 -17.02 -4.23
C SER A 202 1.58 -17.61 -4.86
N PRO A 203 1.31 -18.91 -4.72
CA PRO A 203 0.04 -19.50 -5.12
C PRO A 203 -1.07 -19.28 -4.10
N ASP A 204 -0.73 -18.95 -2.83
CA ASP A 204 -1.64 -19.08 -1.68
C ASP A 204 -1.52 -17.96 -0.62
N LEU A 205 -0.66 -16.94 -0.82
CA LEU A 205 -0.30 -15.87 0.13
C LEU A 205 0.59 -16.32 1.32
N TYR A 206 0.90 -17.61 1.42
CA TYR A 206 1.67 -18.19 2.54
C TYR A 206 3.03 -18.73 2.09
N THR A 207 3.08 -19.27 0.87
CA THR A 207 4.31 -19.81 0.29
C THR A 207 4.85 -18.84 -0.75
N TRP A 208 6.01 -18.24 -0.50
CA TRP A 208 6.58 -17.21 -1.37
C TRP A 208 7.90 -17.65 -2.00
N GLU A 209 8.07 -17.31 -3.28
CA GLU A 209 9.28 -17.51 -4.06
C GLU A 209 9.76 -16.16 -4.60
N VAL A 210 11.01 -15.79 -4.34
CA VAL A 210 11.61 -14.55 -4.85
C VAL A 210 11.83 -14.69 -6.36
N VAL A 211 11.32 -13.73 -7.14
CA VAL A 211 11.49 -13.67 -8.59
C VAL A 211 12.73 -12.84 -8.96
N GLY A 212 12.93 -11.69 -8.31
CA GLY A 212 14.07 -10.83 -8.54
C GLY A 212 13.75 -9.35 -8.65
N GLU A 213 14.70 -8.58 -9.16
CA GLU A 213 14.64 -7.13 -9.31
C GLU A 213 13.78 -6.71 -10.51
N MET A 214 12.90 -5.72 -10.32
CA MET A 214 11.97 -5.23 -11.34
C MET A 214 12.42 -3.92 -11.97
N THR A 215 12.96 -3.01 -11.18
CA THR A 215 13.42 -1.69 -11.64
C THR A 215 14.73 -1.34 -10.94
N LYS A 216 15.62 -0.63 -11.63
CA LYS A 216 16.93 -0.24 -11.09
C LYS A 216 17.50 1.07 -11.65
N ASP A 217 16.68 1.85 -12.30
CA ASP A 217 17.13 3.10 -12.93
C ASP A 217 17.40 4.20 -11.90
N VAL A 218 16.65 4.21 -10.80
CA VAL A 218 16.82 5.12 -9.66
C VAL A 218 16.44 4.41 -8.36
N ALA A 219 17.16 4.67 -7.29
CA ALA A 219 16.76 4.18 -5.96
C ALA A 219 15.44 4.82 -5.53
N HIS A 220 14.56 4.02 -4.94
CA HIS A 220 13.20 4.43 -4.56
C HIS A 220 12.63 3.52 -3.47
N GLU A 221 11.41 3.86 -3.03
CA GLU A 221 10.61 3.07 -2.10
C GLU A 221 9.14 3.05 -2.51
N ALA A 222 8.29 2.40 -1.72
CA ALA A 222 6.83 2.42 -1.89
C ALA A 222 6.35 1.99 -3.29
N PRO A 223 6.73 0.82 -3.81
CA PRO A 223 6.16 0.36 -5.06
C PRO A 223 4.67 0.06 -4.86
N TYR A 224 3.80 0.66 -5.69
CA TYR A 224 2.38 0.33 -5.71
C TYR A 224 1.93 0.05 -7.13
N VAL A 225 1.30 -1.12 -7.34
CA VAL A 225 0.92 -1.62 -8.66
C VAL A 225 -0.60 -1.62 -8.82
N TRP A 226 -1.09 -1.16 -9.97
CA TRP A 226 -2.51 -1.21 -10.37
C TRP A 226 -2.67 -1.54 -11.84
N GLU A 227 -3.86 -1.98 -12.22
CA GLU A 227 -4.25 -2.21 -13.62
C GLU A 227 -5.08 -1.03 -14.13
N TRP A 228 -4.76 -0.55 -15.34
CA TRP A 228 -5.51 0.50 -16.03
C TRP A 228 -5.35 0.37 -17.54
N ASP A 229 -6.46 0.44 -18.27
CA ASP A 229 -6.51 0.40 -19.74
C ASP A 229 -5.77 -0.82 -20.34
N GLY A 230 -5.96 -1.99 -19.71
CA GLY A 230 -5.39 -3.25 -20.12
C GLY A 230 -3.88 -3.38 -19.93
N LYS A 231 -3.27 -2.48 -19.18
CA LYS A 231 -1.85 -2.49 -18.80
C LYS A 231 -1.70 -2.42 -17.28
N TYR A 232 -0.50 -2.75 -16.83
CA TYR A 232 -0.12 -2.59 -15.43
C TYR A 232 0.74 -1.36 -15.26
N TRP A 233 0.49 -0.65 -14.19
CA TRP A 233 1.17 0.58 -13.81
C TRP A 233 1.77 0.41 -12.44
N MET A 234 2.93 0.99 -12.21
CA MET A 234 3.58 1.01 -10.91
C MET A 234 4.04 2.43 -10.61
N ILE A 235 3.66 2.94 -9.44
CA ILE A 235 4.21 4.18 -8.90
C ILE A 235 5.18 3.88 -7.78
N VAL A 236 6.27 4.63 -7.71
CA VAL A 236 7.29 4.53 -6.67
C VAL A 236 7.65 5.90 -6.13
N ASP A 237 8.10 5.97 -4.89
CA ASP A 237 8.63 7.19 -4.27
C ASP A 237 10.15 7.26 -4.45
N ALA A 238 10.62 8.09 -5.34
CA ALA A 238 12.04 8.33 -5.57
C ALA A 238 12.60 9.50 -4.74
N TRP A 239 11.94 9.87 -3.68
CA TRP A 239 12.24 11.03 -2.79
C TRP A 239 12.38 12.35 -3.57
N SER A 240 13.10 13.31 -3.04
CA SER A 240 13.52 14.57 -3.72
C SER A 240 12.48 15.24 -4.62
N HIS A 241 11.17 15.00 -4.36
CA HIS A 241 10.01 15.60 -5.01
C HIS A 241 9.33 14.83 -6.14
N TYR A 242 9.83 13.65 -6.54
CA TYR A 242 9.24 12.91 -7.66
C TYR A 242 8.68 11.56 -7.24
N ARG A 243 7.49 11.26 -7.75
CA ARG A 243 6.89 9.92 -7.75
C ARG A 243 6.93 9.45 -9.18
N ARG A 244 7.71 8.40 -9.45
CA ARG A 244 7.89 7.89 -10.81
C ARG A 244 6.84 6.86 -11.12
N ILE A 245 6.28 6.95 -12.31
CA ILE A 245 5.28 6.01 -12.81
C ILE A 245 5.89 5.21 -13.96
N TYR A 246 5.78 3.90 -13.85
CA TYR A 246 6.20 2.93 -14.85
C TYR A 246 4.97 2.22 -15.41
N VAL A 247 5.10 1.68 -16.61
CA VAL A 247 4.08 0.89 -17.30
C VAL A 247 4.68 -0.44 -17.76
N SER A 248 3.88 -1.50 -17.70
CA SER A 248 4.19 -2.85 -18.17
C SER A 248 2.97 -3.47 -18.84
N GLU A 249 3.17 -4.30 -19.85
CA GLU A 249 2.08 -5.02 -20.54
C GLU A 249 1.53 -6.16 -19.70
N ASP A 250 2.35 -6.80 -18.86
CA ASP A 250 1.99 -7.99 -18.08
C ASP A 250 2.05 -7.79 -16.53
N GLY A 251 2.58 -6.65 -16.10
CA GLY A 251 2.82 -6.35 -14.68
C GLY A 251 3.99 -7.11 -14.06
N LEU A 252 4.61 -8.04 -14.79
CA LEU A 252 5.61 -8.96 -14.26
C LEU A 252 7.01 -8.67 -14.78
N SER A 253 7.11 -7.96 -15.90
CA SER A 253 8.36 -7.66 -16.55
C SER A 253 8.26 -6.42 -17.45
N GLY A 254 9.38 -5.99 -18.05
CA GLY A 254 9.38 -4.93 -19.06
C GLY A 254 8.84 -3.59 -18.58
N TRP A 255 9.08 -3.24 -17.32
CA TRP A 255 8.68 -1.96 -16.75
C TRP A 255 9.41 -0.80 -17.43
N GLU A 256 8.67 0.09 -18.07
CA GLU A 256 9.18 1.27 -18.75
C GLU A 256 8.72 2.54 -18.04
N PHE A 257 9.63 3.51 -17.91
CA PHE A 257 9.30 4.81 -17.34
C PHE A 257 8.26 5.54 -18.24
N SER A 258 7.20 6.03 -17.63
CA SER A 258 6.10 6.75 -18.29
C SER A 258 6.08 8.22 -17.94
N SER A 259 5.96 8.56 -16.66
CA SER A 259 5.74 9.93 -16.19
C SER A 259 6.17 10.11 -14.73
N GLU A 260 6.11 11.35 -14.27
CA GLU A 260 6.36 11.72 -12.89
C GLU A 260 5.23 12.59 -12.37
N ILE A 261 4.93 12.47 -11.08
CA ILE A 261 4.06 13.39 -10.35
C ILE A 261 4.81 13.96 -9.16
N SER A 262 4.49 15.20 -8.78
CA SER A 262 4.94 15.81 -7.53
C SER A 262 3.95 15.52 -6.40
N SER A 263 4.36 15.74 -5.16
CA SER A 263 3.55 15.50 -3.96
C SER A 263 3.26 14.02 -3.67
N PHE A 264 2.43 13.69 -2.71
CA PHE A 264 2.04 12.34 -2.34
C PHE A 264 3.23 11.42 -2.01
N ALA A 265 3.98 11.72 -0.94
CA ALA A 265 4.98 10.77 -0.47
C ALA A 265 4.34 9.41 -0.16
N HIS A 266 5.05 8.32 -0.49
CA HIS A 266 4.59 6.95 -0.34
C HIS A 266 3.20 6.71 -0.96
N PRO A 267 3.06 6.85 -2.29
CA PRO A 267 1.76 6.90 -2.96
C PRO A 267 1.17 5.51 -3.17
N ALA A 268 -0.16 5.42 -3.16
CA ALA A 268 -0.92 4.26 -3.61
C ALA A 268 -2.05 4.70 -4.55
N VAL A 269 -2.37 3.89 -5.57
CA VAL A 269 -3.39 4.21 -6.58
C VAL A 269 -4.45 3.14 -6.64
N TYR A 270 -5.71 3.55 -6.59
CA TYR A 270 -6.90 2.69 -6.60
C TYR A 270 -7.80 3.04 -7.76
N ILE A 271 -8.41 2.03 -8.38
CA ILE A 271 -9.44 2.25 -9.38
C ILE A 271 -10.81 2.06 -8.72
N ILE A 272 -11.50 3.15 -8.46
CA ILE A 272 -12.79 3.15 -7.78
C ILE A 272 -13.87 3.60 -8.77
N GLN A 273 -14.75 2.69 -9.16
CA GLN A 273 -15.78 2.93 -10.18
C GLN A 273 -15.25 3.60 -11.46
N GLY A 274 -14.12 3.08 -11.95
CA GLY A 274 -13.48 3.55 -13.18
C GLY A 274 -12.72 4.88 -13.03
N LYS A 275 -12.51 5.37 -11.82
CA LYS A 275 -11.71 6.57 -11.55
C LYS A 275 -10.41 6.20 -10.82
N PRO A 276 -9.26 6.68 -11.27
CA PRO A 276 -8.00 6.49 -10.55
C PRO A 276 -7.91 7.50 -9.40
N ILE A 277 -7.82 6.99 -8.19
CA ILE A 277 -7.67 7.76 -6.94
C ILE A 277 -6.29 7.48 -6.38
N ILE A 278 -5.55 8.54 -6.06
CA ILE A 278 -4.25 8.46 -5.40
C ILE A 278 -4.38 8.84 -3.93
N THR A 279 -3.70 8.08 -3.08
CA THR A 279 -3.42 8.46 -1.69
C THR A 279 -1.92 8.61 -1.48
N GLY A 280 -1.54 9.27 -0.41
CA GLY A 280 -0.15 9.43 0.02
C GLY A 280 -0.10 10.33 1.24
N HIS A 281 1.10 10.78 1.62
CA HIS A 281 1.22 11.73 2.71
C HIS A 281 2.04 12.96 2.30
N LEU A 282 1.93 14.02 3.10
CA LEU A 282 2.69 15.26 2.96
C LEU A 282 3.25 15.66 4.32
N HIS A 283 4.54 15.97 4.37
CA HIS A 283 5.14 16.66 5.51
C HIS A 283 4.79 18.14 5.45
N ILE A 284 4.09 18.66 6.46
CA ILE A 284 3.66 20.07 6.51
C ILE A 284 4.54 20.92 7.39
N ASP A 285 5.11 20.36 8.44
CA ASP A 285 6.05 21.05 9.31
C ASP A 285 6.99 20.03 9.99
N GLY A 286 8.26 20.01 9.59
CA GLY A 286 9.28 19.14 10.15
C GLY A 286 8.88 17.67 10.09
N ARG A 287 8.41 17.10 11.21
CA ARG A 287 7.98 15.70 11.33
C ARG A 287 6.47 15.53 11.19
N HIS A 288 5.70 16.59 11.32
CA HIS A 288 4.24 16.55 11.17
C HIS A 288 3.88 16.18 9.74
N SER A 289 3.09 15.14 9.57
CA SER A 289 2.60 14.67 8.29
C SER A 289 1.11 14.37 8.32
N VAL A 290 0.47 14.63 7.18
CA VAL A 290 -0.96 14.48 6.95
C VAL A 290 -1.20 13.56 5.77
N LEU A 291 -2.36 12.87 5.75
CA LEU A 291 -2.74 12.05 4.61
C LEU A 291 -3.40 12.89 3.53
N LEU A 292 -3.08 12.54 2.30
CA LEU A 292 -3.63 13.14 1.09
C LEU A 292 -4.47 12.12 0.33
N MET A 293 -5.52 12.60 -0.34
CA MET A 293 -6.31 11.84 -1.30
C MET A 293 -6.75 12.76 -2.44
N HIS A 294 -6.60 12.29 -3.69
CA HIS A 294 -6.98 13.06 -4.88
C HIS A 294 -7.36 12.15 -6.04
N GLU A 295 -8.07 12.69 -7.03
CA GLU A 295 -8.31 12.01 -8.30
C GLU A 295 -7.12 12.23 -9.25
N LEU A 296 -6.67 11.16 -9.91
CA LEU A 296 -5.76 11.28 -11.04
C LEU A 296 -6.55 11.43 -12.34
N GLN A 297 -5.94 12.05 -13.33
CA GLN A 297 -6.40 12.02 -14.70
C GLN A 297 -5.42 11.23 -15.57
N TYR A 298 -5.95 10.52 -16.55
CA TYR A 298 -5.18 9.80 -17.55
C TYR A 298 -5.43 10.44 -18.91
N ALA A 299 -4.38 10.99 -19.51
CA ALA A 299 -4.42 11.62 -20.83
C ALA A 299 -3.10 11.40 -21.55
N ASP A 300 -3.15 11.19 -22.86
CA ASP A 300 -1.98 11.02 -23.74
C ASP A 300 -0.99 9.94 -23.23
N GLY A 301 -1.53 8.85 -22.67
CA GLY A 301 -0.74 7.73 -22.15
C GLY A 301 -0.03 8.01 -20.82
N LYS A 302 -0.44 9.02 -20.08
CA LYS A 302 0.20 9.44 -18.82
C LYS A 302 -0.82 9.74 -17.74
N PHE A 303 -0.42 9.47 -16.49
CA PHE A 303 -1.14 9.92 -15.30
C PHE A 303 -0.60 11.26 -14.81
N SER A 304 -1.51 12.11 -14.34
CA SER A 304 -1.20 13.34 -13.62
C SER A 304 -2.26 13.59 -12.56
N VAL A 305 -1.95 14.44 -11.57
CA VAL A 305 -2.96 14.88 -10.59
C VAL A 305 -3.98 15.74 -11.32
N LYS A 306 -5.26 15.49 -11.08
CA LYS A 306 -6.34 16.27 -11.67
C LYS A 306 -6.34 17.68 -11.06
N GLU A 307 -6.43 18.71 -11.89
CA GLU A 307 -6.57 20.11 -11.46
C GLU A 307 -7.93 20.44 -10.88
#